data_9e7c64a98fc0e7b22959c54e0c7051fd
#
_entry.id   9e7c64a98fc0e7b22959c54e0c7051fd
#
_cell.length_a   1.000
_cell.length_b   1.000
_cell.length_c   1.000
_cell.angle_alpha   90.00
_cell.angle_beta   90.00
_cell.angle_gamma   90.00
#
_symmetry.space_group_name_H-M   'P 1'
#
loop_
_entity.id
_entity.type
_entity.pdbx_description
1 polymer ?
#
loop_
_entity_poly.entity_id
_entity_poly.type
_entity_poly.pdbx_seq_one_letter_code
_entity_poly.pdbx_strand_id
1 'polypeptide(L)'
;MDSIRDNDFSSELTENMGSMEMDHMAASFNTMIHRIQTMKIELYEKELQRTQLDLQCLQLQLSPHFFINTLNTIYFLSINEENLQLQSLTLEFMEYFRAVFKSSSSLIPLRKELEQCSHYISIQQVQKAQKPQVHFNIPDSLTGCMIPPLTILTFLENSIKYAHEQLKLLKLNVSAILQQEDASYYLILTIRDNGVGFPDSLLQDIENYTPPFSIGNEHIGLKNLLSRFYYFYDGNAFIHLCN
;
A
#
# COMPACT_ATOMS: atom_id res chain seq x y z
N MET A 1 21.70 20.49 36.00
CA MET A 1 22.40 20.16 34.74
C MET A 1 22.69 18.66 34.57
N ASP A 2 22.78 17.91 35.65
CA ASP A 2 23.03 16.45 35.58
C ASP A 2 21.84 15.62 35.02
N SER A 3 20.60 16.06 35.23
CA SER A 3 19.39 15.37 34.72
C SER A 3 19.29 15.30 33.18
N ILE A 4 19.95 16.22 32.46
CA ILE A 4 19.95 16.22 30.99
C ILE A 4 20.87 15.12 30.40
N ARG A 5 21.84 14.63 31.20
CA ARG A 5 22.73 13.52 30.80
C ARG A 5 21.99 12.19 30.65
N ASP A 6 20.90 11.99 31.36
CA ASP A 6 20.12 10.75 31.36
C ASP A 6 18.90 10.79 30.41
N ASN A 7 18.86 11.73 29.44
CA ASN A 7 17.75 11.88 28.49
C ASN A 7 16.42 12.30 29.17
N ASP A 8 16.48 12.79 30.40
CA ASP A 8 15.34 13.33 31.12
C ASP A 8 15.25 14.85 30.92
N PHE A 9 14.37 15.27 30.02
CA PHE A 9 14.08 16.65 29.68
C PHE A 9 12.91 17.22 30.49
N SER A 10 12.57 16.62 31.65
CA SER A 10 11.43 17.06 32.49
C SER A 10 11.75 18.23 33.41
N SER A 11 13.03 18.58 33.56
CA SER A 11 13.43 19.66 34.48
C SER A 11 13.53 21.01 33.76
N GLU A 12 12.64 21.93 34.14
CA GLU A 12 12.71 23.33 33.74
C GLU A 12 13.64 24.13 34.70
N LEU A 13 14.33 25.12 34.15
CA LEU A 13 15.08 26.06 34.95
C LEU A 13 14.15 27.10 35.55
N THR A 14 14.36 27.45 36.83
CA THR A 14 13.57 28.47 37.53
C THR A 14 13.89 29.89 36.97
N GLU A 15 12.85 30.64 36.64
CA GLU A 15 12.94 32.00 36.05
C GLU A 15 13.21 33.09 37.07
N ASN A 16 13.90 32.86 38.15
CA ASN A 16 14.18 33.88 39.15
C ASN A 16 15.61 33.75 39.71
N MET A 17 16.59 33.95 38.82
CA MET A 17 18.02 33.80 39.14
C MET A 17 18.70 35.12 39.56
N GLY A 18 17.96 36.20 39.75
CA GLY A 18 18.48 37.48 40.35
C GLY A 18 19.19 38.43 39.36
N SER A 19 19.25 38.12 38.07
CA SER A 19 19.63 39.07 37.04
C SER A 19 18.79 38.87 35.76
N MET A 20 18.46 39.96 35.10
CA MET A 20 17.64 39.99 33.89
C MET A 20 18.24 39.16 32.73
N GLU A 21 19.55 39.06 32.67
CA GLU A 21 20.28 38.27 31.67
C GLU A 21 20.18 36.77 31.93
N MET A 22 20.22 36.37 33.21
CA MET A 22 20.07 34.98 33.60
C MET A 22 18.63 34.46 33.39
N ASP A 23 17.64 35.28 33.67
CA ASP A 23 16.23 34.95 33.44
C ASP A 23 15.94 34.79 31.93
N HIS A 24 16.56 35.64 31.10
CA HIS A 24 16.45 35.51 29.64
C HIS A 24 17.10 34.24 29.10
N MET A 25 18.23 33.84 29.68
CA MET A 25 18.88 32.55 29.34
C MET A 25 18.04 31.36 29.78
N ALA A 26 17.45 31.38 30.99
CA ALA A 26 16.58 30.32 31.50
C ALA A 26 15.33 30.17 30.63
N ALA A 27 14.68 31.26 30.23
CA ALA A 27 13.53 31.26 29.34
C ALA A 27 13.87 30.68 27.97
N SER A 28 15.01 31.07 27.38
CA SER A 28 15.48 30.57 26.09
C SER A 28 15.79 29.06 26.16
N PHE A 29 16.40 28.63 27.26
CA PHE A 29 16.69 27.22 27.51
C PHE A 29 15.40 26.37 27.68
N ASN A 30 14.45 26.85 28.47
CA ASN A 30 13.17 26.19 28.67
C ASN A 30 12.39 26.06 27.35
N THR A 31 12.42 27.10 26.52
CA THR A 31 11.83 27.07 25.16
C THR A 31 12.49 26.02 24.29
N MET A 32 13.82 25.90 24.35
CA MET A 32 14.56 24.89 23.59
C MET A 32 14.21 23.47 24.06
N ILE A 33 14.16 23.22 25.38
CA ILE A 33 13.75 21.95 25.97
C ILE A 33 12.34 21.57 25.52
N HIS A 34 11.41 22.50 25.60
CA HIS A 34 10.02 22.29 25.15
C HIS A 34 9.96 21.91 23.67
N ARG A 35 10.76 22.56 22.83
CA ARG A 35 10.84 22.27 21.40
C ARG A 35 11.41 20.88 21.11
N ILE A 36 12.43 20.47 21.88
CA ILE A 36 13.01 19.11 21.80
C ILE A 36 11.98 18.04 22.21
N GLN A 37 11.25 18.29 23.30
CA GLN A 37 10.19 17.39 23.77
C GLN A 37 9.07 17.22 22.71
N THR A 38 8.61 18.32 22.13
CA THR A 38 7.59 18.31 21.08
C THR A 38 8.08 17.53 19.85
N MET A 39 9.30 17.81 19.38
CA MET A 39 9.90 17.06 18.25
C MET A 39 10.05 15.57 18.55
N LYS A 40 10.39 15.21 19.79
CA LYS A 40 10.53 13.82 20.21
C LYS A 40 9.16 13.09 20.19
N ILE A 41 8.12 13.75 20.67
CA ILE A 41 6.74 13.23 20.63
C ILE A 41 6.30 13.03 19.18
N GLU A 42 6.48 14.04 18.33
CA GLU A 42 6.14 13.98 16.90
C GLU A 42 6.87 12.82 16.19
N LEU A 43 8.15 12.60 16.52
CA LEU A 43 8.93 11.46 15.99
C LEU A 43 8.35 10.11 16.42
N TYR A 44 8.01 9.96 17.70
CA TYR A 44 7.40 8.73 18.22
C TYR A 44 6.02 8.48 17.61
N GLU A 45 5.21 9.51 17.45
CA GLU A 45 3.90 9.40 16.80
C GLU A 45 4.03 8.96 15.34
N LYS A 46 4.99 9.55 14.60
CA LYS A 46 5.29 9.12 13.22
C LYS A 46 5.78 7.67 13.15
N GLU A 47 6.62 7.25 14.07
CA GLU A 47 7.14 5.88 14.12
C GLU A 47 6.03 4.88 14.48
N LEU A 48 5.14 5.25 15.41
CA LEU A 48 3.97 4.46 15.77
C LEU A 48 2.99 4.33 14.60
N GLN A 49 2.71 5.43 13.91
CA GLN A 49 1.87 5.42 12.71
C GLN A 49 2.48 4.55 11.61
N ARG A 50 3.79 4.65 11.39
CA ARG A 50 4.51 3.79 10.45
C ARG A 50 4.34 2.31 10.81
N THR A 51 4.57 1.95 12.07
CA THR A 51 4.43 0.56 12.54
C THR A 51 2.99 0.05 12.40
N GLN A 52 2.00 0.90 12.66
CA GLN A 52 0.59 0.56 12.45
C GLN A 52 0.25 0.34 10.98
N LEU A 53 0.78 1.19 10.07
CA LEU A 53 0.63 1.02 8.63
C LEU A 53 1.31 -0.26 8.14
N ASP A 54 2.49 -0.59 8.66
CA ASP A 54 3.20 -1.83 8.34
C ASP A 54 2.39 -3.06 8.78
N LEU A 55 1.80 -3.04 9.99
CA LEU A 55 0.92 -4.09 10.48
C LEU A 55 -0.36 -4.20 9.66
N GLN A 56 -0.98 -3.08 9.29
CA GLN A 56 -2.15 -3.08 8.42
C GLN A 56 -1.80 -3.61 7.02
N CYS A 57 -0.66 -3.22 6.45
CA CYS A 57 -0.16 -3.80 5.22
C CYS A 57 -0.02 -5.32 5.32
N LEU A 58 0.59 -5.84 6.38
CA LEU A 58 0.75 -7.27 6.60
C LEU A 58 -0.59 -8.00 6.73
N GLN A 59 -1.57 -7.43 7.44
CA GLN A 59 -2.91 -8.03 7.61
C GLN A 59 -3.72 -8.06 6.31
N LEU A 60 -3.48 -7.11 5.39
CA LEU A 60 -4.24 -6.99 4.13
C LEU A 60 -3.58 -7.70 2.96
N GLN A 61 -2.30 -8.03 3.10
CA GLN A 61 -1.57 -8.85 2.13
C GLN A 61 -2.14 -10.27 2.03
N LEU A 62 -2.91 -10.69 3.02
CA LEU A 62 -3.58 -11.98 3.02
C LEU A 62 -5.08 -11.77 2.87
N SER A 63 -5.60 -11.84 1.65
CA SER A 63 -7.02 -12.14 1.48
C SER A 63 -7.27 -13.55 2.05
N PRO A 64 -7.90 -13.70 3.24
CA PRO A 64 -8.08 -15.02 3.85
C PRO A 64 -8.85 -15.96 2.92
N HIS A 65 -9.78 -15.41 2.17
CA HIS A 65 -10.57 -16.12 1.19
C HIS A 65 -9.73 -16.64 0.01
N PHE A 66 -8.80 -15.83 -0.51
CA PHE A 66 -7.88 -16.26 -1.56
C PHE A 66 -6.99 -17.42 -1.08
N PHE A 67 -6.45 -17.29 0.13
CA PHE A 67 -5.60 -18.30 0.75
C PHE A 67 -6.34 -19.65 0.88
N ILE A 68 -7.52 -19.64 1.52
CA ILE A 68 -8.34 -20.84 1.72
C ILE A 68 -8.74 -21.45 0.37
N ASN A 69 -9.14 -20.65 -0.61
CA ASN A 69 -9.50 -21.14 -1.93
C ASN A 69 -8.32 -21.81 -2.65
N THR A 70 -7.11 -21.23 -2.52
CA THR A 70 -5.92 -21.82 -3.14
C THR A 70 -5.57 -23.15 -2.48
N LEU A 71 -5.62 -23.25 -1.15
CA LEU A 71 -5.41 -24.52 -0.44
C LEU A 71 -6.47 -25.57 -0.81
N ASN A 72 -7.73 -25.18 -0.92
CA ASN A 72 -8.80 -26.09 -1.36
C ASN A 72 -8.57 -26.59 -2.80
N THR A 73 -8.09 -25.72 -3.70
CA THR A 73 -7.75 -26.12 -5.07
C THR A 73 -6.58 -27.09 -5.09
N ILE A 74 -5.53 -26.84 -4.31
CA ILE A 74 -4.37 -27.73 -4.12
C ILE A 74 -4.85 -29.11 -3.63
N TYR A 75 -5.71 -29.13 -2.60
CA TYR A 75 -6.29 -30.35 -2.07
C TYR A 75 -7.10 -31.12 -3.13
N PHE A 76 -7.95 -30.42 -3.90
CA PHE A 76 -8.76 -31.01 -4.97
C PHE A 76 -7.89 -31.60 -6.08
N LEU A 77 -6.86 -30.90 -6.54
CA LEU A 77 -5.92 -31.40 -7.55
C LEU A 77 -5.15 -32.63 -7.05
N SER A 78 -4.83 -32.68 -5.76
CA SER A 78 -4.18 -33.82 -5.12
C SER A 78 -5.04 -35.08 -5.14
N ILE A 79 -6.35 -34.96 -4.89
CA ILE A 79 -7.29 -36.12 -4.93
C ILE A 79 -7.50 -36.63 -6.36
N ASN A 80 -7.53 -35.70 -7.33
CA ASN A 80 -7.75 -36.04 -8.74
C ASN A 80 -6.48 -36.50 -9.48
N GLU A 81 -5.36 -36.64 -8.76
CA GLU A 81 -4.07 -37.08 -9.32
C GLU A 81 -3.52 -36.14 -10.44
N GLU A 82 -3.97 -34.90 -10.47
CA GLU A 82 -3.53 -33.87 -11.45
C GLU A 82 -2.16 -33.30 -11.09
N ASN A 83 -1.15 -34.16 -11.00
CA ASN A 83 0.15 -33.84 -10.41
C ASN A 83 0.88 -32.65 -11.06
N LEU A 84 0.78 -32.45 -12.38
CA LEU A 84 1.42 -31.35 -13.07
C LEU A 84 0.78 -29.99 -12.71
N GLN A 85 -0.55 -29.93 -12.66
CA GLN A 85 -1.27 -28.72 -12.26
C GLN A 85 -1.04 -28.43 -10.78
N LEU A 86 -1.03 -29.47 -9.94
CA LEU A 86 -0.75 -29.36 -8.51
C LEU A 86 0.64 -28.75 -8.27
N GLN A 87 1.69 -29.27 -8.94
CA GLN A 87 3.05 -28.74 -8.82
C GLN A 87 3.12 -27.29 -9.28
N SER A 88 2.57 -26.97 -10.44
CA SER A 88 2.56 -25.61 -10.97
C SER A 88 1.85 -24.64 -10.04
N LEU A 89 0.64 -24.96 -9.58
CA LEU A 89 -0.13 -24.13 -8.67
C LEU A 89 0.61 -23.92 -7.34
N THR A 90 1.22 -24.98 -6.81
CA THR A 90 1.97 -24.88 -5.54
C THR A 90 3.17 -23.94 -5.68
N LEU A 91 3.92 -24.02 -6.79
CA LEU A 91 5.05 -23.14 -7.04
C LEU A 91 4.61 -21.67 -7.17
N GLU A 92 3.58 -21.39 -7.99
CA GLU A 92 3.03 -20.04 -8.15
C GLU A 92 2.55 -19.48 -6.82
N PHE A 93 1.90 -20.29 -6.00
CA PHE A 93 1.44 -19.91 -4.68
C PHE A 93 2.58 -19.59 -3.72
N MET A 94 3.65 -20.39 -3.73
CA MET A 94 4.86 -20.13 -2.93
C MET A 94 5.56 -18.83 -3.34
N GLU A 95 5.71 -18.55 -4.64
CA GLU A 95 6.34 -17.33 -5.14
C GLU A 95 5.48 -16.10 -4.83
N TYR A 96 4.16 -16.18 -5.03
CA TYR A 96 3.23 -15.13 -4.63
C TYR A 96 3.37 -14.79 -3.14
N PHE A 97 3.33 -15.80 -2.26
CA PHE A 97 3.48 -15.58 -0.82
C PHE A 97 4.83 -15.00 -0.44
N ARG A 98 5.92 -15.54 -1.00
CA ARG A 98 7.26 -15.03 -0.76
C ARG A 98 7.37 -13.55 -1.13
N ALA A 99 6.78 -13.16 -2.26
CA ALA A 99 6.77 -11.79 -2.72
C ALA A 99 5.96 -10.87 -1.82
N VAL A 100 4.75 -11.30 -1.42
CA VAL A 100 3.85 -10.56 -0.55
C VAL A 100 4.46 -10.35 0.84
N PHE A 101 5.01 -11.40 1.46
CA PHE A 101 5.65 -11.28 2.78
C PHE A 101 6.96 -10.50 2.77
N LYS A 102 7.66 -10.45 1.63
CA LYS A 102 8.89 -9.67 1.48
C LYS A 102 8.63 -8.20 1.14
N SER A 103 7.42 -7.88 0.73
CA SER A 103 6.97 -6.50 0.43
C SER A 103 6.85 -5.72 1.73
N SER A 104 7.98 -5.26 2.25
CA SER A 104 8.05 -4.41 3.43
C SER A 104 7.77 -2.95 3.09
N SER A 105 7.74 -2.10 4.09
CA SER A 105 7.49 -0.66 4.16
C SER A 105 8.30 0.24 3.18
N SER A 106 8.77 -0.27 2.06
CA SER A 106 9.54 0.49 1.07
C SER A 106 8.93 0.39 -0.33
N LEU A 107 9.17 1.40 -1.15
CA LEU A 107 8.84 1.37 -2.57
C LEU A 107 9.52 0.19 -3.25
N ILE A 108 8.85 -0.42 -4.22
CA ILE A 108 9.38 -1.52 -5.03
C ILE A 108 9.43 -1.12 -6.50
N PRO A 109 10.37 -1.68 -7.30
CA PRO A 109 10.35 -1.48 -8.74
C PRO A 109 9.08 -2.06 -9.37
N LEU A 110 8.52 -1.36 -10.36
CA LEU A 110 7.31 -1.75 -11.08
C LEU A 110 7.39 -3.19 -11.61
N ARG A 111 8.56 -3.63 -12.10
CA ARG A 111 8.77 -5.03 -12.54
C ARG A 111 8.43 -6.07 -11.46
N LYS A 112 8.76 -5.79 -10.19
CA LYS A 112 8.44 -6.72 -9.08
C LYS A 112 6.94 -6.79 -8.82
N GLU A 113 6.26 -5.67 -8.90
CA GLU A 113 4.79 -5.63 -8.80
C GLU A 113 4.15 -6.44 -9.93
N LEU A 114 4.66 -6.32 -11.17
CA LEU A 114 4.18 -7.09 -12.31
C LEU A 114 4.43 -8.60 -12.17
N GLU A 115 5.57 -8.99 -11.60
CA GLU A 115 5.87 -10.38 -11.27
C GLU A 115 4.84 -10.93 -10.26
N GLN A 116 4.53 -10.19 -9.20
CA GLN A 116 3.50 -10.56 -8.22
C GLN A 116 2.11 -10.68 -8.85
N CYS A 117 1.76 -9.73 -9.71
CA CYS A 117 0.51 -9.79 -10.48
C CYS A 117 0.44 -11.02 -11.37
N SER A 118 1.54 -11.41 -12.00
CA SER A 118 1.62 -12.60 -12.87
C SER A 118 1.38 -13.88 -12.08
N HIS A 119 2.01 -14.05 -10.92
CA HIS A 119 1.78 -15.18 -10.03
C HIS A 119 0.30 -15.27 -9.58
N TYR A 120 -0.26 -14.13 -9.16
CA TYR A 120 -1.68 -14.07 -8.78
C TYR A 120 -2.61 -14.45 -9.91
N ILE A 121 -2.38 -13.95 -11.13
CA ILE A 121 -3.18 -14.28 -12.32
C ILE A 121 -3.07 -15.78 -12.64
N SER A 122 -1.88 -16.37 -12.61
CA SER A 122 -1.65 -17.79 -12.83
C SER A 122 -2.48 -18.65 -11.88
N ILE A 123 -2.50 -18.30 -10.59
CA ILE A 123 -3.32 -18.96 -9.59
C ILE A 123 -4.82 -18.83 -9.92
N GLN A 124 -5.29 -17.62 -10.25
CA GLN A 124 -6.69 -17.37 -10.60
C GLN A 124 -7.13 -18.12 -11.86
N GLN A 125 -6.24 -18.31 -12.83
CA GLN A 125 -6.52 -19.07 -14.05
C GLN A 125 -6.71 -20.57 -13.80
N VAL A 126 -6.16 -21.11 -12.70
CA VAL A 126 -6.42 -22.49 -12.27
C VAL A 126 -7.75 -22.58 -11.51
N GLN A 127 -8.03 -21.58 -10.66
CA GLN A 127 -9.20 -21.59 -9.77
C GLN A 127 -10.52 -21.27 -10.47
N LYS A 128 -10.49 -20.47 -11.52
CA LYS A 128 -11.69 -19.96 -12.19
C LYS A 128 -12.00 -20.72 -13.47
N ALA A 129 -13.25 -21.15 -13.62
CA ALA A 129 -13.72 -21.80 -14.85
C ALA A 129 -13.58 -20.86 -16.07
N GLN A 130 -13.81 -19.56 -15.85
CA GLN A 130 -13.60 -18.53 -16.85
C GLN A 130 -12.31 -17.79 -16.51
N LYS A 131 -11.26 -18.08 -17.28
CA LYS A 131 -9.93 -17.54 -17.03
C LYS A 131 -9.87 -16.04 -17.34
N PRO A 132 -9.48 -15.18 -16.39
CA PRO A 132 -9.31 -13.76 -16.66
C PRO A 132 -8.18 -13.55 -17.68
N GLN A 133 -8.41 -12.64 -18.63
CA GLN A 133 -7.40 -12.20 -19.59
C GLN A 133 -6.81 -10.88 -19.10
N VAL A 134 -5.52 -10.87 -18.81
CA VAL A 134 -4.81 -9.67 -18.36
C VAL A 134 -3.70 -9.35 -19.35
N HIS A 135 -3.67 -8.10 -19.82
CA HIS A 135 -2.66 -7.59 -20.73
C HIS A 135 -1.87 -6.49 -20.04
N PHE A 136 -0.55 -6.63 -20.02
CA PHE A 136 0.37 -5.62 -19.54
C PHE A 136 1.00 -4.91 -20.75
N ASN A 137 0.71 -3.61 -20.88
CA ASN A 137 1.29 -2.73 -21.91
C ASN A 137 2.18 -1.68 -21.24
N ILE A 138 3.33 -2.14 -20.74
CA ILE A 138 4.26 -1.33 -19.96
C ILE A 138 5.61 -1.34 -20.66
N PRO A 139 6.12 -0.16 -21.07
CA PRO A 139 7.45 -0.06 -21.68
C PRO A 139 8.54 -0.54 -20.72
N ASP A 140 9.54 -1.26 -21.23
CA ASP A 140 10.66 -1.78 -20.43
C ASP A 140 11.41 -0.66 -19.68
N SER A 141 11.49 0.52 -20.28
CA SER A 141 12.11 1.71 -19.68
C SER A 141 11.43 2.16 -18.37
N LEU A 142 10.14 1.83 -18.16
CA LEU A 142 9.37 2.21 -16.97
C LEU A 142 9.35 1.12 -15.89
N THR A 143 9.81 -0.08 -16.19
CA THR A 143 9.78 -1.22 -15.24
C THR A 143 10.65 -1.00 -13.99
N GLY A 144 11.63 -0.09 -14.08
CA GLY A 144 12.47 0.34 -12.97
C GLY A 144 11.86 1.41 -12.06
N CYS A 145 10.74 2.03 -12.45
CA CYS A 145 10.08 3.06 -11.63
C CYS A 145 9.64 2.48 -10.29
N MET A 146 9.84 3.25 -9.24
CA MET A 146 9.54 2.84 -7.87
C MET A 146 8.09 3.19 -7.53
N ILE A 147 7.32 2.20 -7.07
CA ILE A 147 5.91 2.36 -6.69
C ILE A 147 5.65 1.72 -5.31
N PRO A 148 4.60 2.13 -4.60
CA PRO A 148 4.16 1.43 -3.40
C PRO A 148 3.80 -0.02 -3.73
N PRO A 149 4.17 -1.00 -2.89
CA PRO A 149 3.84 -2.40 -3.12
C PRO A 149 2.32 -2.63 -3.14
N LEU A 150 1.87 -3.64 -3.87
CA LEU A 150 0.47 -4.05 -4.02
C LEU A 150 -0.44 -2.97 -4.67
N THR A 151 0.13 -2.03 -5.41
CA THR A 151 -0.63 -0.98 -6.11
C THR A 151 -1.49 -1.59 -7.22
N ILE A 152 -0.87 -2.28 -8.16
CA ILE A 152 -1.58 -2.91 -9.30
C ILE A 152 -2.37 -4.12 -8.82
N LEU A 153 -1.78 -4.93 -7.94
CA LEU A 153 -2.38 -6.14 -7.41
C LEU A 153 -3.73 -5.87 -6.72
N THR A 154 -3.84 -4.79 -5.94
CA THR A 154 -5.11 -4.40 -5.28
C THR A 154 -6.24 -4.18 -6.29
N PHE A 155 -5.97 -3.52 -7.41
CA PHE A 155 -6.98 -3.32 -8.45
C PHE A 155 -7.29 -4.61 -9.21
N LEU A 156 -6.29 -5.44 -9.51
CA LEU A 156 -6.50 -6.75 -10.12
C LEU A 156 -7.37 -7.65 -9.25
N GLU A 157 -7.11 -7.70 -7.94
CA GLU A 157 -7.93 -8.45 -6.99
C GLU A 157 -9.38 -7.97 -6.99
N ASN A 158 -9.60 -6.66 -6.96
CA ASN A 158 -10.93 -6.07 -6.99
C ASN A 158 -11.66 -6.41 -8.30
N SER A 159 -11.00 -6.25 -9.45
CA SER A 159 -11.60 -6.58 -10.75
C SER A 159 -11.94 -8.07 -10.86
N ILE A 160 -11.05 -8.97 -10.41
CA ILE A 160 -11.31 -10.40 -10.45
C ILE A 160 -12.42 -10.80 -9.46
N LYS A 161 -12.51 -10.12 -8.31
CA LYS A 161 -13.54 -10.43 -7.30
C LYS A 161 -14.93 -9.94 -7.72
N TYR A 162 -15.04 -8.71 -8.20
CA TYR A 162 -16.34 -8.04 -8.39
C TYR A 162 -16.83 -8.07 -9.84
N ALA A 163 -15.95 -7.96 -10.82
CA ALA A 163 -16.34 -7.95 -12.23
C ALA A 163 -16.56 -9.35 -12.81
N HIS A 164 -15.90 -10.37 -12.28
CA HIS A 164 -15.94 -11.73 -12.82
C HIS A 164 -17.30 -12.40 -12.68
N GLU A 165 -18.09 -12.07 -11.66
CA GLU A 165 -19.38 -12.73 -11.39
C GLU A 165 -20.44 -12.46 -12.46
N GLN A 166 -20.33 -11.34 -13.17
CA GLN A 166 -21.35 -10.86 -14.13
C GLN A 166 -20.95 -11.03 -15.59
N LEU A 167 -19.67 -11.34 -15.87
CA LEU A 167 -19.13 -11.38 -17.22
C LEU A 167 -18.78 -12.80 -17.67
N LYS A 168 -19.04 -13.09 -18.95
CA LYS A 168 -18.54 -14.34 -19.56
C LYS A 168 -17.02 -14.37 -19.69
N LEU A 169 -16.37 -13.23 -19.82
CA LEU A 169 -14.92 -13.11 -19.93
C LEU A 169 -14.47 -11.76 -19.38
N LEU A 170 -13.72 -11.82 -18.29
CA LEU A 170 -13.07 -10.63 -17.72
C LEU A 170 -11.79 -10.31 -18.51
N LYS A 171 -11.72 -9.07 -18.99
CA LYS A 171 -10.54 -8.52 -19.66
C LYS A 171 -10.01 -7.35 -18.84
N LEU A 172 -8.72 -7.40 -18.53
CA LEU A 172 -8.00 -6.35 -17.81
C LEU A 172 -6.85 -5.84 -18.69
N ASN A 173 -6.66 -4.54 -18.71
CA ASN A 173 -5.53 -3.92 -19.36
C ASN A 173 -4.80 -3.01 -18.39
N VAL A 174 -3.51 -3.24 -18.21
CA VAL A 174 -2.62 -2.44 -17.36
C VAL A 174 -1.61 -1.77 -18.25
N SER A 175 -1.54 -0.45 -18.21
CA SER A 175 -0.60 0.32 -19.02
C SER A 175 0.11 1.37 -18.18
N ALA A 176 1.31 1.77 -18.64
CA ALA A 176 2.11 2.81 -18.02
C ALA A 176 2.64 3.78 -19.07
N ILE A 177 2.58 5.07 -18.75
CA ILE A 177 3.23 6.12 -19.51
C ILE A 177 3.97 7.07 -18.57
N LEU A 178 4.99 7.74 -19.11
CA LEU A 178 5.64 8.85 -18.42
C LEU A 178 5.12 10.15 -19.03
N GLN A 179 4.51 11.00 -18.21
CA GLN A 179 4.02 12.30 -18.63
C GLN A 179 4.88 13.40 -18.01
N GLN A 180 5.25 14.37 -18.80
CA GLN A 180 5.92 15.56 -18.30
C GLN A 180 4.89 16.68 -18.13
N GLU A 181 4.85 17.26 -16.93
CA GLU A 181 4.07 18.46 -16.63
C GLU A 181 5.02 19.47 -15.98
N ASP A 182 5.14 20.65 -16.60
CA ASP A 182 6.10 21.67 -16.22
C ASP A 182 7.54 21.12 -16.11
N ALA A 183 8.16 21.18 -14.93
CA ALA A 183 9.49 20.67 -14.65
C ALA A 183 9.52 19.26 -14.05
N SER A 184 8.35 18.62 -13.88
CA SER A 184 8.21 17.32 -13.19
C SER A 184 7.80 16.23 -14.16
N TYR A 185 8.18 14.99 -13.82
CA TYR A 185 7.77 13.79 -14.56
C TYR A 185 6.86 12.95 -13.68
N TYR A 186 5.73 12.53 -14.22
CA TYR A 186 4.75 11.69 -13.56
C TYR A 186 4.65 10.34 -14.24
N LEU A 187 4.72 9.27 -13.46
CA LEU A 187 4.37 7.93 -13.90
C LEU A 187 2.85 7.78 -13.80
N ILE A 188 2.19 7.63 -14.96
CA ILE A 188 0.75 7.37 -15.02
C ILE A 188 0.54 5.89 -15.24
N LEU A 189 -0.05 5.21 -14.24
CA LEU A 189 -0.49 3.82 -14.33
C LEU A 189 -1.99 3.81 -14.59
N THR A 190 -2.41 3.17 -15.67
CA THR A 190 -3.83 3.02 -16.02
C THR A 190 -4.20 1.55 -15.94
N ILE A 191 -5.21 1.23 -15.11
CA ILE A 191 -5.77 -0.11 -14.97
C ILE A 191 -7.23 -0.02 -15.40
N ARG A 192 -7.61 -0.79 -16.42
CA ARG A 192 -8.96 -0.81 -16.99
C ARG A 192 -9.47 -2.23 -17.07
N ASP A 193 -10.66 -2.45 -16.59
CA ASP A 193 -11.41 -3.68 -16.82
C ASP A 193 -12.70 -3.45 -17.61
N ASN A 194 -13.34 -4.53 -18.00
CA ASN A 194 -14.64 -4.50 -18.69
C ASN A 194 -15.78 -4.86 -17.76
N GLY A 195 -15.64 -4.67 -16.46
CA GLY A 195 -16.63 -4.95 -15.42
C GLY A 195 -17.74 -3.91 -15.33
N VAL A 196 -18.45 -3.97 -14.22
CA VAL A 196 -19.61 -3.09 -13.94
C VAL A 196 -19.21 -1.68 -13.48
N GLY A 197 -17.92 -1.44 -13.29
CA GLY A 197 -17.39 -0.20 -12.74
C GLY A 197 -17.53 -0.11 -11.22
N PHE A 198 -17.19 1.05 -10.69
CA PHE A 198 -17.25 1.36 -9.26
C PHE A 198 -18.60 1.94 -8.88
N PRO A 199 -19.10 1.67 -7.66
CA PRO A 199 -20.28 2.36 -7.13
C PRO A 199 -20.08 3.88 -7.08
N ASP A 200 -21.12 4.65 -7.40
CA ASP A 200 -21.08 6.13 -7.38
C ASP A 200 -20.67 6.68 -6.00
N SER A 201 -21.10 6.03 -4.92
CA SER A 201 -20.70 6.39 -3.55
C SER A 201 -19.18 6.31 -3.35
N LEU A 202 -18.52 5.29 -3.89
CA LEU A 202 -17.09 5.12 -3.80
C LEU A 202 -16.34 6.16 -4.63
N LEU A 203 -16.83 6.49 -5.83
CA LEU A 203 -16.26 7.54 -6.68
C LEU A 203 -16.28 8.90 -5.95
N GLN A 204 -17.40 9.26 -5.32
CA GLN A 204 -17.53 10.48 -4.53
C GLN A 204 -16.63 10.50 -3.30
N ASP A 205 -16.51 9.36 -2.59
CA ASP A 205 -15.64 9.24 -1.41
C ASP A 205 -14.16 9.46 -1.76
N ILE A 206 -13.75 9.02 -2.95
CA ILE A 206 -12.36 9.18 -3.39
C ILE A 206 -12.08 10.59 -3.90
N GLU A 207 -13.01 11.21 -4.64
CA GLU A 207 -12.87 12.59 -5.11
C GLU A 207 -12.80 13.60 -3.94
N ASN A 208 -13.55 13.35 -2.87
CA ASN A 208 -13.56 14.20 -1.67
C ASN A 208 -12.52 13.78 -0.60
N TYR A 209 -11.59 12.93 -0.98
CA TYR A 209 -10.66 12.33 -0.06
C TYR A 209 -9.68 13.33 0.54
N THR A 210 -9.78 13.54 1.86
CA THR A 210 -8.83 14.30 2.67
C THR A 210 -8.37 13.43 3.86
N PRO A 211 -7.06 13.28 4.14
CA PRO A 211 -6.61 12.59 5.35
C PRO A 211 -7.03 13.36 6.63
N PRO A 212 -7.37 12.64 7.74
CA PRO A 212 -7.35 11.22 8.00
C PRO A 212 -8.67 10.52 7.64
N PHE A 213 -8.52 9.43 7.02
CA PHE A 213 -9.36 8.46 6.34
C PHE A 213 -10.75 8.15 6.91
N SER A 214 -11.80 8.52 6.18
CA SER A 214 -13.19 8.10 6.47
C SER A 214 -13.87 7.41 5.28
N ILE A 215 -13.21 6.43 4.68
CA ILE A 215 -13.86 5.50 3.75
C ILE A 215 -14.46 4.36 4.57
N GLY A 216 -15.70 3.94 4.25
CA GLY A 216 -16.38 2.85 4.94
C GLY A 216 -15.58 1.53 4.97
N ASN A 217 -15.89 0.66 5.90
CA ASN A 217 -15.17 -0.61 6.11
C ASN A 217 -15.29 -1.60 4.93
N GLU A 218 -16.10 -1.33 3.93
CA GLU A 218 -16.33 -2.23 2.79
C GLU A 218 -15.21 -2.22 1.74
N HIS A 219 -14.40 -1.14 1.66
CA HIS A 219 -13.33 -0.96 0.67
C HIS A 219 -11.93 -0.89 1.29
N ILE A 220 -11.63 -1.81 2.22
CA ILE A 220 -10.40 -1.83 3.01
C ILE A 220 -9.13 -1.81 2.11
N GLY A 221 -9.12 -2.58 1.03
CA GLY A 221 -7.96 -2.65 0.12
C GLY A 221 -7.62 -1.30 -0.51
N LEU A 222 -8.63 -0.58 -1.01
CA LEU A 222 -8.45 0.72 -1.65
C LEU A 222 -8.07 1.81 -0.63
N LYS A 223 -8.71 1.80 0.56
CA LYS A 223 -8.35 2.67 1.68
C LYS A 223 -6.88 2.56 2.06
N ASN A 224 -6.37 1.34 2.14
CA ASN A 224 -4.98 1.10 2.49
C ASN A 224 -4.01 1.48 1.37
N LEU A 225 -4.43 1.32 0.12
CA LEU A 225 -3.68 1.81 -1.01
C LEU A 225 -3.54 3.33 -0.96
N LEU A 226 -4.63 4.07 -0.75
CA LEU A 226 -4.63 5.53 -0.58
C LEU A 226 -3.75 5.98 0.58
N SER A 227 -3.81 5.28 1.73
CA SER A 227 -2.95 5.55 2.89
C SER A 227 -1.47 5.40 2.55
N ARG A 228 -1.11 4.35 1.78
CA ARG A 228 0.27 4.14 1.32
C ARG A 228 0.73 5.22 0.35
N PHE A 229 -0.12 5.62 -0.60
CA PHE A 229 0.20 6.70 -1.53
C PHE A 229 0.49 8.00 -0.78
N TYR A 230 -0.36 8.36 0.17
CA TYR A 230 -0.14 9.53 1.00
C TYR A 230 1.17 9.44 1.79
N TYR A 231 1.43 8.27 2.40
CA TYR A 231 2.65 8.05 3.19
C TYR A 231 3.93 8.14 2.36
N PHE A 232 3.95 7.52 1.16
CA PHE A 232 5.16 7.46 0.33
C PHE A 232 5.42 8.72 -0.48
N TYR A 233 4.38 9.45 -0.83
CA TYR A 233 4.48 10.59 -1.76
C TYR A 233 4.10 11.93 -1.13
N ASP A 234 3.74 11.95 0.15
CA ASP A 234 3.39 13.18 0.91
C ASP A 234 2.38 14.07 0.17
N GLY A 235 1.35 13.43 -0.41
CA GLY A 235 0.29 14.09 -1.18
C GLY A 235 0.63 14.39 -2.65
N ASN A 236 1.82 14.00 -3.15
CA ASN A 236 2.21 14.22 -4.55
C ASN A 236 1.83 13.05 -5.48
N ALA A 237 0.93 12.17 -5.06
CA ALA A 237 0.38 11.11 -5.89
C ALA A 237 -1.14 11.08 -5.79
N PHE A 238 -1.80 10.82 -6.92
CA PHE A 238 -3.24 10.86 -7.05
C PHE A 238 -3.77 9.54 -7.57
N ILE A 239 -4.94 9.14 -7.08
CA ILE A 239 -5.71 8.02 -7.64
C ILE A 239 -7.01 8.62 -8.17
N HIS A 240 -7.27 8.39 -9.44
CA HIS A 240 -8.52 8.77 -10.09
C HIS A 240 -9.26 7.51 -10.52
N LEU A 241 -10.52 7.36 -10.09
CA LEU A 241 -11.39 6.27 -10.51
C LEU A 241 -12.45 6.83 -11.44
N CYS A 242 -12.75 6.10 -12.52
CA CYS A 242 -13.82 6.41 -13.46
C CYS A 242 -14.48 5.13 -13.98
N ASN A 243 -15.74 5.25 -14.38
CA ASN A 243 -16.52 4.20 -15.05
C ASN A 243 -16.47 4.34 -16.56
#